data_ed312fe6949e73bd5205e5990f0c7a75
#
_entry.id   ed312fe6949e73bd5205e5990f0c7a75
#
_cell.length_a   1.000
_cell.length_b   1.000
_cell.length_c   1.000
_cell.angle_alpha   90.00
_cell.angle_beta   90.00
_cell.angle_gamma   90.00
#
_symmetry.space_group_name_H-M   'P 1'
#
loop_
_entity.id
_entity.type
_entity.pdbx_description
1 polymer ?
#
loop_
_entity_poly.entity_id
_entity_poly.type
_entity_poly.pdbx_seq_one_letter_code
_entity_poly.pdbx_strand_id
1 'polypeptide(L)'
;FLGWIVLARFCGLLDWRSHIWVTGEHGAGKSDTVLDAFRIALGSGNYISAKGSTTEAGARQRLAFNAIPFVLDEAEPNTNKDCSRIDAILTLARNSSSDDEATAIKGTVSGTSMYYRNRSMFCFASINPRELELADQSRISILEIVKKPQTADSKDTFNFIKKAYLKLEREDFSTQLNNLIISRLSTLEKNLAVFVEVAGDHLGQSRDGKQYGSLLAGFVTLAHHEPIDLATAKAYVEKLKLTEVVEENRDTNATGWDMCWTKMSAVKLTFRDSRSNVTVGEGIEMLQQKNIEELARIVGYEHSGGGKIGQEQLERAALRGKIEVEKALRKLGIVYQDGTISLYGCIGEGIYIANSSEAMSKALAGTPFQNWKQHSSRVGESAPKRIKIESQTSRAKFIHIQKN
;
A
#
# COMPACT_ATOMS: atom_id res chain seq x y z
N PHE A 1 -10.71 12.42 8.27
CA PHE A 1 -12.06 11.86 8.14
C PHE A 1 -13.11 12.94 7.87
N LEU A 2 -13.33 13.90 8.80
CA LEU A 2 -14.33 14.96 8.63
C LEU A 2 -14.11 15.81 7.38
N GLY A 3 -12.85 16.15 7.06
CA GLY A 3 -12.52 16.87 5.84
C GLY A 3 -12.94 16.10 4.58
N TRP A 4 -12.77 14.79 4.58
CA TRP A 4 -13.24 13.95 3.47
C TRP A 4 -14.76 14.00 3.31
N ILE A 5 -15.52 13.95 4.39
CA ILE A 5 -17.00 14.06 4.35
C ILE A 5 -17.45 15.38 3.71
N VAL A 6 -16.78 16.49 4.07
CA VAL A 6 -17.08 17.81 3.49
C VAL A 6 -16.82 17.83 2.00
N LEU A 7 -15.64 17.40 1.59
CA LEU A 7 -15.20 17.42 0.19
C LEU A 7 -16.00 16.45 -0.68
N ALA A 8 -16.31 15.27 -0.15
CA ALA A 8 -16.99 14.21 -0.88
C ALA A 8 -18.35 14.64 -1.43
N ARG A 9 -19.09 15.50 -0.71
CA ARG A 9 -20.37 16.04 -1.17
C ARG A 9 -20.24 16.89 -2.44
N PHE A 10 -19.10 17.53 -2.61
CA PHE A 10 -18.83 18.47 -3.69
C PHE A 10 -17.67 17.99 -4.57
N CYS A 11 -17.41 16.67 -4.59
CA CYS A 11 -16.28 16.08 -5.31
C CYS A 11 -16.22 16.46 -6.80
N GLY A 12 -17.36 16.76 -7.41
CA GLY A 12 -17.45 17.22 -8.79
C GLY A 12 -16.92 18.65 -9.03
N LEU A 13 -16.77 19.47 -7.99
CA LEU A 13 -16.25 20.83 -8.05
C LEU A 13 -14.74 20.92 -7.75
N LEU A 14 -14.14 19.82 -7.29
CA LEU A 14 -12.75 19.79 -6.87
C LEU A 14 -11.82 19.50 -8.05
N ASP A 15 -10.71 20.23 -8.16
CA ASP A 15 -9.61 19.93 -9.09
C ASP A 15 -8.84 18.69 -8.66
N TRP A 16 -8.76 18.45 -7.33
CA TRP A 16 -8.15 17.28 -6.74
C TRP A 16 -9.10 16.58 -5.77
N ARG A 17 -9.32 15.29 -5.98
CA ARG A 17 -10.19 14.42 -5.17
C ARG A 17 -9.36 13.47 -4.33
N SER A 18 -9.23 13.80 -3.05
CA SER A 18 -8.50 12.99 -2.07
C SER A 18 -9.30 11.75 -1.70
N HIS A 19 -8.69 10.58 -1.84
CA HIS A 19 -9.30 9.32 -1.42
C HIS A 19 -8.80 8.93 -0.03
N ILE A 20 -9.55 8.05 0.65
CA ILE A 20 -9.18 7.52 1.96
C ILE A 20 -9.36 6.02 2.01
N TRP A 21 -8.56 5.37 2.85
CA TRP A 21 -8.71 3.96 3.20
C TRP A 21 -8.83 3.83 4.72
N VAL A 22 -9.98 3.38 5.19
CA VAL A 22 -10.24 3.17 6.61
C VAL A 22 -9.88 1.72 6.95
N THR A 23 -8.95 1.54 7.88
CA THR A 23 -8.51 0.23 8.33
C THR A 23 -8.61 0.11 9.85
N GLY A 24 -8.46 -1.09 10.38
CA GLY A 24 -8.43 -1.38 11.80
C GLY A 24 -8.81 -2.83 12.08
N GLU A 25 -8.48 -3.33 13.24
CA GLU A 25 -8.76 -4.71 13.65
C GLU A 25 -10.24 -5.06 13.59
N HIS A 26 -10.54 -6.37 13.58
CA HIS A 26 -11.90 -6.85 13.72
C HIS A 26 -12.52 -6.35 15.05
N GLY A 27 -13.71 -5.73 14.95
CA GLY A 27 -14.39 -5.16 16.11
C GLY A 27 -13.84 -3.82 16.59
N ALA A 28 -12.99 -3.13 15.80
CA ALA A 28 -12.54 -1.76 16.10
C ALA A 28 -13.60 -0.68 15.87
N GLY A 29 -14.79 -1.04 15.34
CA GLY A 29 -15.90 -0.11 15.14
C GLY A 29 -15.97 0.49 13.74
N LYS A 30 -15.30 -0.07 12.73
CA LYS A 30 -15.34 0.45 11.35
C LYS A 30 -16.77 0.63 10.83
N SER A 31 -17.57 -0.43 10.86
CA SER A 31 -18.94 -0.39 10.31
C SER A 31 -19.86 0.47 11.17
N ASP A 32 -19.91 0.22 12.48
CA ASP A 32 -20.88 0.84 13.39
C ASP A 32 -20.56 2.29 13.79
N THR A 33 -19.34 2.77 13.49
CA THR A 33 -18.96 4.16 13.79
C THR A 33 -18.60 4.94 12.52
N VAL A 34 -17.69 4.45 11.69
CA VAL A 34 -17.20 5.21 10.53
C VAL A 34 -18.18 5.14 9.36
N LEU A 35 -18.63 3.94 8.96
CA LEU A 35 -19.56 3.82 7.84
C LEU A 35 -20.96 4.36 8.18
N ASP A 36 -21.41 4.22 9.44
CA ASP A 36 -22.63 4.88 9.90
C ASP A 36 -22.49 6.39 9.91
N ALA A 37 -21.32 6.95 10.28
CA ALA A 37 -21.08 8.39 10.19
C ALA A 37 -21.19 8.89 8.73
N PHE A 38 -20.70 8.13 7.75
CA PHE A 38 -20.90 8.47 6.33
C PHE A 38 -22.38 8.47 5.96
N ARG A 39 -23.12 7.43 6.36
CA ARG A 39 -24.55 7.32 6.07
C ARG A 39 -25.31 8.52 6.62
N ILE A 40 -25.03 8.92 7.86
CA ILE A 40 -25.69 10.05 8.52
C ILE A 40 -25.25 11.38 7.92
N ALA A 41 -23.96 11.56 7.70
CA ALA A 41 -23.44 12.84 7.20
C ALA A 41 -23.71 13.04 5.71
N LEU A 42 -23.55 12.05 4.85
CA LEU A 42 -23.81 12.17 3.42
C LEU A 42 -25.30 12.05 3.09
N GLY A 43 -26.06 11.29 3.87
CA GLY A 43 -27.45 11.01 3.62
C GLY A 43 -27.67 9.86 2.63
N SER A 44 -28.76 9.13 2.80
CA SER A 44 -29.12 8.02 1.94
C SER A 44 -29.35 8.49 0.49
N GLY A 45 -28.73 7.79 -0.47
CA GLY A 45 -28.81 8.11 -1.90
C GLY A 45 -27.80 9.14 -2.43
N ASN A 46 -27.06 9.84 -1.55
CA ASN A 46 -26.06 10.82 -1.94
C ASN A 46 -24.65 10.23 -2.03
N TYR A 47 -24.50 8.94 -1.86
CA TYR A 47 -23.26 8.19 -2.09
C TYR A 47 -23.57 6.77 -2.56
N ILE A 48 -22.63 6.11 -3.16
CA ILE A 48 -22.73 4.69 -3.51
C ILE A 48 -22.04 3.87 -2.43
N SER A 49 -22.80 3.00 -1.75
CA SER A 49 -22.25 1.97 -0.86
C SER A 49 -22.12 0.67 -1.63
N ALA A 50 -20.93 0.10 -1.67
CA ALA A 50 -20.60 -1.12 -2.39
C ALA A 50 -19.82 -2.07 -1.48
N LYS A 51 -19.84 -3.37 -1.78
CA LYS A 51 -19.12 -4.42 -1.06
C LYS A 51 -17.94 -4.94 -1.88
N GLY A 52 -17.00 -5.61 -1.23
CA GLY A 52 -15.77 -6.14 -1.83
C GLY A 52 -15.96 -7.06 -3.05
N SER A 53 -17.16 -7.60 -3.28
CA SER A 53 -17.50 -8.35 -4.48
C SER A 53 -17.74 -7.48 -5.73
N THR A 54 -17.79 -6.15 -5.58
CA THR A 54 -18.05 -5.20 -6.68
C THR A 54 -16.96 -5.23 -7.72
N THR A 55 -17.32 -5.22 -9.00
CA THR A 55 -16.39 -5.13 -10.12
C THR A 55 -16.15 -3.69 -10.56
N GLU A 56 -14.99 -3.39 -11.17
CA GLU A 56 -14.70 -2.07 -11.76
C GLU A 56 -15.77 -1.64 -12.76
N ALA A 57 -16.17 -2.56 -13.65
CA ALA A 57 -17.19 -2.28 -14.65
C ALA A 57 -18.53 -1.89 -14.02
N GLY A 58 -18.96 -2.60 -12.96
CA GLY A 58 -20.17 -2.28 -12.22
C GLY A 58 -20.07 -0.92 -11.52
N ALA A 59 -18.96 -0.65 -10.85
CA ALA A 59 -18.70 0.64 -10.20
C ALA A 59 -18.73 1.79 -11.23
N ARG A 60 -17.99 1.66 -12.32
CA ARG A 60 -17.90 2.65 -13.40
C ARG A 60 -19.25 2.92 -14.06
N GLN A 61 -20.03 1.87 -14.36
CA GLN A 61 -21.37 2.02 -14.92
C GLN A 61 -22.33 2.71 -13.94
N ARG A 62 -22.24 2.38 -12.65
CA ARG A 62 -23.07 3.01 -11.63
C ARG A 62 -22.72 4.48 -11.38
N LEU A 63 -21.44 4.82 -11.46
CA LEU A 63 -20.97 6.21 -11.38
C LEU A 63 -21.31 6.99 -12.66
N ALA A 64 -21.12 6.38 -13.82
CA ALA A 64 -21.34 7.00 -15.14
C ALA A 64 -20.69 8.39 -15.27
N PHE A 65 -21.49 9.46 -15.27
CA PHE A 65 -21.06 10.86 -15.29
C PHE A 65 -21.32 11.57 -13.95
N ASN A 66 -21.84 10.85 -12.95
CA ASN A 66 -22.14 11.44 -11.66
C ASN A 66 -20.87 11.67 -10.84
N ALA A 67 -20.82 12.81 -10.16
CA ALA A 67 -19.80 13.13 -9.19
C ALA A 67 -20.34 12.90 -7.77
N ILE A 68 -20.43 11.64 -7.36
CA ILE A 68 -20.92 11.23 -6.05
C ILE A 68 -19.90 10.35 -5.34
N PRO A 69 -19.78 10.39 -4.00
CA PRO A 69 -18.86 9.56 -3.25
C PRO A 69 -19.12 8.07 -3.44
N PHE A 70 -18.04 7.28 -3.46
CA PHE A 70 -18.10 5.83 -3.56
C PHE A 70 -17.41 5.20 -2.34
N VAL A 71 -18.15 4.43 -1.57
CA VAL A 71 -17.66 3.73 -0.39
C VAL A 71 -17.64 2.23 -0.67
N LEU A 72 -16.45 1.63 -0.68
CA LEU A 72 -16.24 0.19 -0.85
C LEU A 72 -15.93 -0.43 0.50
N ASP A 73 -16.92 -1.07 1.10
CA ASP A 73 -16.76 -1.86 2.32
C ASP A 73 -16.27 -3.28 2.00
N GLU A 74 -15.59 -3.90 2.96
CA GLU A 74 -15.01 -5.25 2.81
C GLU A 74 -14.03 -5.34 1.63
N ALA A 75 -13.19 -4.31 1.44
CA ALA A 75 -12.13 -4.30 0.42
C ALA A 75 -10.97 -5.23 0.83
N GLU A 76 -11.28 -6.51 1.13
CA GLU A 76 -10.32 -7.49 1.64
C GLU A 76 -9.66 -8.27 0.48
N PRO A 77 -8.33 -8.30 0.40
CA PRO A 77 -7.60 -9.03 -0.65
C PRO A 77 -7.44 -10.53 -0.30
N ASN A 78 -8.54 -11.23 -0.02
CA ASN A 78 -8.52 -12.60 0.47
C ASN A 78 -8.12 -13.64 -0.59
N THR A 79 -8.41 -13.37 -1.85
CA THR A 79 -8.09 -14.25 -2.98
C THR A 79 -7.46 -13.44 -4.12
N ASN A 80 -6.81 -14.11 -5.07
CA ASN A 80 -6.26 -13.45 -6.27
C ASN A 80 -7.32 -12.71 -7.07
N LYS A 81 -8.53 -13.25 -7.12
CA LYS A 81 -9.66 -12.63 -7.79
C LYS A 81 -10.08 -11.34 -7.06
N ASP A 82 -10.04 -11.34 -5.73
CA ASP A 82 -10.33 -10.16 -4.91
C ASP A 82 -9.26 -9.11 -5.10
N CYS A 83 -7.98 -9.51 -5.09
CA CYS A 83 -6.86 -8.63 -5.39
C CYS A 83 -7.04 -7.91 -6.73
N SER A 84 -7.30 -8.67 -7.81
CA SER A 84 -7.49 -8.10 -9.15
C SER A 84 -8.70 -7.15 -9.24
N ARG A 85 -9.79 -7.46 -8.52
CA ARG A 85 -10.95 -6.56 -8.45
C ARG A 85 -10.65 -5.26 -7.72
N ILE A 86 -9.98 -5.34 -6.58
CA ILE A 86 -9.59 -4.18 -5.79
C ILE A 86 -8.63 -3.31 -6.60
N ASP A 87 -7.64 -3.90 -7.30
CA ASP A 87 -6.71 -3.15 -8.17
C ASP A 87 -7.41 -2.41 -9.29
N ALA A 88 -8.41 -3.05 -9.89
CA ALA A 88 -9.19 -2.40 -10.94
C ALA A 88 -9.99 -1.20 -10.41
N ILE A 89 -10.55 -1.30 -9.19
CA ILE A 89 -11.25 -0.19 -8.54
C ILE A 89 -10.26 0.88 -8.04
N LEU A 90 -9.09 0.51 -7.56
CA LEU A 90 -8.01 1.47 -7.22
C LEU A 90 -7.58 2.25 -8.45
N THR A 91 -7.45 1.59 -9.60
CA THR A 91 -7.17 2.26 -10.87
C THR A 91 -8.28 3.24 -11.26
N LEU A 92 -9.55 2.88 -11.04
CA LEU A 92 -10.68 3.78 -11.25
C LEU A 92 -10.64 4.99 -10.31
N ALA A 93 -10.30 4.79 -9.04
CA ALA A 93 -10.11 5.85 -8.06
C ALA A 93 -8.93 6.77 -8.44
N ARG A 94 -7.78 6.18 -8.83
CA ARG A 94 -6.61 6.92 -9.30
C ARG A 94 -6.96 7.87 -10.43
N ASN A 95 -7.70 7.38 -11.43
CA ASN A 95 -8.11 8.16 -12.59
C ASN A 95 -9.13 9.25 -12.24
N SER A 96 -9.82 9.14 -11.11
CA SER A 96 -10.77 10.17 -10.65
C SER A 96 -10.13 11.26 -9.81
N SER A 97 -8.85 11.12 -9.41
CA SER A 97 -8.19 12.08 -8.50
C SER A 97 -8.02 13.47 -9.09
N SER A 98 -7.83 13.59 -10.41
CA SER A 98 -7.74 14.88 -11.13
C SER A 98 -8.65 14.88 -12.36
N ASP A 99 -8.99 16.08 -12.86
CA ASP A 99 -9.83 16.21 -14.03
C ASP A 99 -9.14 15.76 -15.32
N ASP A 100 -7.83 15.89 -15.41
CA ASP A 100 -7.04 15.49 -16.58
C ASP A 100 -7.09 13.97 -16.82
N GLU A 101 -7.20 13.18 -15.74
CA GLU A 101 -7.21 11.71 -15.78
C GLU A 101 -8.63 11.11 -15.70
N ALA A 102 -9.65 11.95 -15.49
CA ALA A 102 -11.01 11.49 -15.16
C ALA A 102 -11.75 10.78 -16.31
N THR A 103 -11.28 10.91 -17.56
CA THR A 103 -11.97 10.37 -18.72
C THR A 103 -11.48 8.98 -19.11
N ALA A 104 -12.37 8.00 -19.08
CA ALA A 104 -12.11 6.65 -19.57
C ALA A 104 -12.92 6.34 -20.81
N ILE A 105 -12.28 5.79 -21.85
CA ILE A 105 -12.91 5.36 -23.09
C ILE A 105 -12.94 3.83 -23.10
N LYS A 106 -14.10 3.24 -23.28
CA LYS A 106 -14.29 1.78 -23.39
C LYS A 106 -15.02 1.44 -24.66
N GLY A 107 -14.50 0.49 -25.43
CA GLY A 107 -15.19 -0.10 -26.56
C GLY A 107 -16.38 -0.94 -26.13
N THR A 108 -17.44 -0.95 -26.93
CA THR A 108 -18.60 -1.85 -26.77
C THR A 108 -18.53 -2.98 -27.78
N VAL A 109 -19.25 -4.06 -27.54
CA VAL A 109 -19.37 -5.20 -28.46
C VAL A 109 -19.99 -4.76 -29.81
N SER A 110 -20.78 -3.69 -29.80
CA SER A 110 -21.39 -3.10 -31.00
C SER A 110 -20.46 -2.21 -31.82
N GLY A 111 -19.17 -2.09 -31.43
CA GLY A 111 -18.18 -1.25 -32.13
C GLY A 111 -18.27 0.24 -31.84
N THR A 112 -19.15 0.65 -30.94
CA THR A 112 -19.24 2.05 -30.46
C THR A 112 -18.34 2.25 -29.24
N SER A 113 -17.81 3.46 -29.04
CA SER A 113 -17.07 3.80 -27.82
C SER A 113 -18.01 4.46 -26.80
N MET A 114 -17.86 4.07 -25.53
CA MET A 114 -18.52 4.71 -24.41
C MET A 114 -17.50 5.55 -23.64
N TYR A 115 -17.89 6.76 -23.30
CA TYR A 115 -17.10 7.69 -22.52
C TYR A 115 -17.63 7.68 -21.08
N TYR A 116 -16.72 7.69 -20.12
CA TYR A 116 -17.04 7.82 -18.70
C TYR A 116 -16.16 8.90 -18.11
N ARG A 117 -16.72 9.85 -17.42
CA ARG A 117 -15.97 10.87 -16.68
C ARG A 117 -16.23 10.69 -15.19
N ASN A 118 -15.27 10.07 -14.51
CA ASN A 118 -15.39 9.79 -13.09
C ASN A 118 -14.75 10.92 -12.27
N ARG A 119 -15.58 11.67 -11.55
CA ARG A 119 -15.16 12.75 -10.64
C ARG A 119 -15.60 12.47 -9.21
N SER A 120 -15.49 11.23 -8.78
CA SER A 120 -15.92 10.75 -7.47
C SER A 120 -14.76 10.66 -6.50
N MET A 121 -15.03 10.87 -5.23
CA MET A 121 -14.12 10.56 -4.14
C MET A 121 -14.40 9.16 -3.63
N PHE A 122 -13.34 8.39 -3.38
CA PHE A 122 -13.42 7.00 -2.94
C PHE A 122 -13.02 6.87 -1.48
N CYS A 123 -13.79 6.04 -0.75
CA CYS A 123 -13.45 5.53 0.56
C CYS A 123 -13.42 4.00 0.50
N PHE A 124 -12.29 3.41 0.84
CA PHE A 124 -12.13 1.97 1.00
C PHE A 124 -12.19 1.63 2.50
N ALA A 125 -12.76 0.48 2.84
CA ALA A 125 -12.77 -0.02 4.21
C ALA A 125 -12.40 -1.50 4.24
N SER A 126 -11.42 -1.86 5.07
CA SER A 126 -10.97 -3.25 5.25
C SER A 126 -10.33 -3.45 6.63
N ILE A 127 -10.11 -4.72 7.03
CA ILE A 127 -9.29 -5.04 8.20
C ILE A 127 -7.83 -4.82 7.84
N ASN A 128 -7.39 -5.46 6.75
CA ASN A 128 -6.04 -5.31 6.23
C ASN A 128 -6.11 -4.60 4.89
N PRO A 129 -5.60 -3.38 4.78
CA PRO A 129 -5.54 -2.70 3.49
C PRO A 129 -4.60 -3.45 2.56
N ARG A 130 -4.94 -3.48 1.27
CA ARG A 130 -3.99 -3.90 0.26
C ARG A 130 -2.82 -2.93 0.24
N GLU A 131 -1.62 -3.46 0.05
CA GLU A 131 -0.47 -2.60 -0.20
C GLU A 131 -0.70 -1.75 -1.45
N LEU A 132 -0.58 -0.44 -1.26
CA LEU A 132 -0.81 0.54 -2.31
C LEU A 132 0.42 0.69 -3.22
N GLU A 133 0.20 0.76 -4.52
CA GLU A 133 1.22 1.19 -5.46
C GLU A 133 1.67 2.63 -5.15
N LEU A 134 2.91 3.00 -5.52
CA LEU A 134 3.42 4.37 -5.32
C LEU A 134 2.48 5.45 -5.89
N ALA A 135 1.81 5.15 -7.00
CA ALA A 135 0.85 6.05 -7.61
C ALA A 135 -0.42 6.24 -6.76
N ASP A 136 -0.82 5.23 -5.98
CA ASP A 136 -2.01 5.28 -5.12
C ASP A 136 -1.70 5.92 -3.78
N GLN A 137 -0.48 5.72 -3.24
CA GLN A 137 -0.05 6.29 -1.96
C GLN A 137 -0.13 7.82 -1.91
N SER A 138 0.12 8.48 -3.04
CA SER A 138 -0.01 9.94 -3.14
C SER A 138 -1.46 10.42 -3.35
N ARG A 139 -2.44 9.51 -3.41
CA ARG A 139 -3.85 9.80 -3.66
C ARG A 139 -4.80 9.27 -2.61
N ILE A 140 -4.33 8.33 -1.79
CA ILE A 140 -5.13 7.63 -0.78
C ILE A 140 -4.46 7.80 0.58
N SER A 141 -5.14 8.43 1.53
CA SER A 141 -4.69 8.50 2.92
C SER A 141 -5.25 7.32 3.71
N ILE A 142 -4.38 6.58 4.40
CA ILE A 142 -4.80 5.48 5.27
C ILE A 142 -5.19 6.05 6.63
N LEU A 143 -6.38 5.69 7.10
CA LEU A 143 -6.92 6.09 8.39
C LEU A 143 -7.10 4.83 9.24
N GLU A 144 -6.20 4.62 10.18
CA GLU A 144 -6.26 3.48 11.09
C GLU A 144 -7.14 3.76 12.29
N ILE A 145 -8.10 2.86 12.55
CA ILE A 145 -8.94 2.87 13.74
C ILE A 145 -8.33 1.94 14.78
N VAL A 146 -7.78 2.54 15.82
CA VAL A 146 -7.20 1.80 16.93
C VAL A 146 -8.31 1.25 17.84
N LYS A 147 -8.30 -0.06 18.06
CA LYS A 147 -9.22 -0.73 18.97
C LYS A 147 -8.91 -0.35 20.41
N LYS A 148 -9.88 0.25 21.09
CA LYS A 148 -9.74 0.49 22.53
C LYS A 148 -9.94 -0.80 23.33
N PRO A 149 -9.27 -0.94 24.49
CA PRO A 149 -9.54 -2.06 25.41
C PRO A 149 -11.02 -2.13 25.77
N GLN A 150 -11.55 -3.34 25.86
CA GLN A 150 -12.95 -3.53 26.28
C GLN A 150 -13.07 -3.30 27.81
N THR A 151 -13.46 -2.10 28.16
CA THR A 151 -13.78 -1.68 29.55
C THR A 151 -15.28 -1.40 29.65
N ALA A 152 -15.79 -1.23 30.87
CA ALA A 152 -17.17 -0.77 31.06
C ALA A 152 -17.41 0.57 30.33
N ASP A 153 -16.44 1.50 30.42
CA ASP A 153 -16.49 2.80 29.74
C ASP A 153 -16.55 2.68 28.21
N SER A 154 -15.98 1.62 27.62
CA SER A 154 -16.05 1.42 26.16
C SER A 154 -17.44 1.07 25.66
N LYS A 155 -18.24 0.32 26.45
CA LYS A 155 -19.63 0.03 26.15
C LYS A 155 -20.49 1.29 26.26
N ASP A 156 -20.24 2.10 27.27
CA ASP A 156 -20.97 3.36 27.48
C ASP A 156 -20.63 4.36 26.37
N THR A 157 -19.38 4.45 25.95
CA THR A 157 -18.95 5.26 24.80
C THR A 157 -19.66 4.79 23.52
N PHE A 158 -19.71 3.48 23.26
CA PHE A 158 -20.40 2.94 22.07
C PHE A 158 -21.90 3.25 22.10
N ASN A 159 -22.56 3.05 23.24
CA ASN A 159 -23.96 3.38 23.43
C ASN A 159 -24.23 4.88 23.25
N PHE A 160 -23.33 5.73 23.75
CA PHE A 160 -23.40 7.18 23.55
C PHE A 160 -23.32 7.55 22.06
N ILE A 161 -22.33 7.01 21.33
CA ILE A 161 -22.18 7.24 19.89
C ILE A 161 -23.45 6.81 19.13
N LYS A 162 -23.97 5.62 19.44
CA LYS A 162 -25.19 5.12 18.81
C LYS A 162 -26.42 5.99 19.07
N LYS A 163 -26.58 6.47 20.29
CA LYS A 163 -27.66 7.43 20.64
C LYS A 163 -27.48 8.76 19.92
N ALA A 164 -26.24 9.27 19.83
CA ALA A 164 -25.92 10.50 19.10
C ALA A 164 -26.25 10.36 17.61
N TYR A 165 -25.91 9.24 16.99
CA TYR A 165 -26.20 8.97 15.58
C TYR A 165 -27.70 8.92 15.31
N LEU A 166 -28.48 8.23 16.16
CA LEU A 166 -29.94 8.20 16.05
C LEU A 166 -30.57 9.60 16.18
N LYS A 167 -30.00 10.46 17.03
CA LYS A 167 -30.42 11.85 17.16
C LYS A 167 -30.13 12.63 15.89
N LEU A 168 -28.92 12.59 15.39
CA LEU A 168 -28.49 13.28 14.16
C LEU A 168 -29.31 12.85 12.94
N GLU A 169 -29.66 11.58 12.84
CA GLU A 169 -30.50 11.04 11.76
C GLU A 169 -31.94 11.59 11.83
N ARG A 170 -32.51 11.64 13.03
CA ARG A 170 -33.86 12.22 13.25
C ARG A 170 -33.92 13.72 12.96
N GLU A 171 -32.85 14.44 13.19
CA GLU A 171 -32.72 15.87 12.98
C GLU A 171 -32.33 16.22 11.53
N ASP A 172 -32.30 15.24 10.62
CA ASP A 172 -31.87 15.42 9.23
C ASP A 172 -30.51 16.14 9.09
N PHE A 173 -29.53 15.65 9.86
CA PHE A 173 -28.18 16.23 9.91
C PHE A 173 -27.54 16.33 8.52
N SER A 174 -27.83 15.39 7.64
CA SER A 174 -27.32 15.41 6.26
C SER A 174 -27.69 16.70 5.52
N THR A 175 -28.95 17.09 5.57
CA THR A 175 -29.43 18.35 4.94
C THR A 175 -28.83 19.58 5.63
N GLN A 176 -28.78 19.59 6.97
CA GLN A 176 -28.18 20.71 7.71
C GLN A 176 -26.70 20.88 7.37
N LEU A 177 -25.92 19.78 7.34
CA LEU A 177 -24.51 19.81 6.97
C LEU A 177 -24.33 20.28 5.52
N ASN A 178 -25.19 19.82 4.61
CA ASN A 178 -25.15 20.24 3.22
C ASN A 178 -25.35 21.76 3.08
N ASN A 179 -26.38 22.32 3.74
CA ASN A 179 -26.67 23.74 3.72
C ASN A 179 -25.53 24.58 4.34
N LEU A 180 -24.93 24.07 5.43
CA LEU A 180 -23.77 24.70 6.05
C LEU A 180 -22.60 24.78 5.07
N ILE A 181 -22.26 23.67 4.39
CA ILE A 181 -21.14 23.66 3.45
C ILE A 181 -21.45 24.53 2.23
N ILE A 182 -22.67 24.51 1.70
CA ILE A 182 -23.07 25.38 0.60
C ILE A 182 -22.87 26.86 0.98
N SER A 183 -23.25 27.27 2.18
CA SER A 183 -23.05 28.63 2.66
C SER A 183 -21.57 29.00 2.81
N ARG A 184 -20.68 28.03 2.85
CA ARG A 184 -19.21 28.19 3.02
C ARG A 184 -18.40 27.78 1.79
N LEU A 185 -19.01 27.62 0.62
CA LEU A 185 -18.29 27.19 -0.59
C LEU A 185 -17.15 28.16 -0.97
N SER A 186 -17.39 29.48 -0.87
CA SER A 186 -16.33 30.47 -1.13
C SER A 186 -15.19 30.41 -0.09
N THR A 187 -15.53 30.12 1.16
CA THR A 187 -14.53 29.88 2.23
C THR A 187 -13.74 28.61 1.94
N LEU A 188 -14.41 27.54 1.53
CA LEU A 188 -13.77 26.27 1.17
C LEU A 188 -12.80 26.44 0.00
N GLU A 189 -13.20 27.15 -1.05
CA GLU A 189 -12.33 27.41 -2.22
C GLU A 189 -11.04 28.13 -1.82
N LYS A 190 -11.13 29.16 -1.00
CA LYS A 190 -9.96 29.91 -0.49
C LYS A 190 -9.10 29.05 0.44
N ASN A 191 -9.72 28.29 1.33
CA ASN A 191 -9.02 27.37 2.22
C ASN A 191 -8.28 26.28 1.42
N LEU A 192 -8.89 25.74 0.35
CA LEU A 192 -8.24 24.76 -0.52
C LEU A 192 -6.95 25.32 -1.11
N ALA A 193 -6.98 26.54 -1.66
CA ALA A 193 -5.79 27.16 -2.22
C ALA A 193 -4.67 27.29 -1.19
N VAL A 194 -4.99 27.84 -0.01
CA VAL A 194 -3.99 28.09 1.06
C VAL A 194 -3.45 26.78 1.65
N PHE A 195 -4.30 25.81 1.99
CA PHE A 195 -3.84 24.58 2.63
C PHE A 195 -3.10 23.65 1.67
N VAL A 196 -3.44 23.62 0.39
CA VAL A 196 -2.71 22.84 -0.63
C VAL A 196 -1.30 23.40 -0.80
N GLU A 197 -1.14 24.73 -0.85
CA GLU A 197 0.16 25.38 -0.92
C GLU A 197 0.99 25.09 0.34
N VAL A 198 0.46 25.40 1.52
CA VAL A 198 1.18 25.22 2.80
C VAL A 198 1.57 23.77 3.06
N ALA A 199 0.68 22.83 2.81
CA ALA A 199 0.97 21.41 2.98
C ALA A 199 1.99 20.91 1.93
N GLY A 200 1.93 21.41 0.70
CA GLY A 200 2.89 21.11 -0.35
C GLY A 200 4.30 21.59 -0.02
N ASP A 201 4.43 22.80 0.47
CA ASP A 201 5.70 23.38 0.91
C ASP A 201 6.26 22.63 2.12
N HIS A 202 5.40 22.31 3.10
CA HIS A 202 5.79 21.60 4.32
C HIS A 202 6.28 20.17 4.05
N LEU A 203 5.60 19.46 3.13
CA LEU A 203 5.91 18.06 2.79
C LEU A 203 6.93 17.93 1.64
N GLY A 204 7.31 19.04 1.00
CA GLY A 204 8.25 19.07 -0.12
C GLY A 204 7.71 18.38 -1.40
N GLN A 205 6.41 18.10 -1.48
CA GLN A 205 5.78 17.41 -2.63
C GLN A 205 4.39 17.98 -2.92
N SER A 206 4.19 18.48 -4.13
CA SER A 206 2.91 19.09 -4.56
C SER A 206 1.72 18.12 -4.48
N ARG A 207 1.90 16.82 -4.76
CA ARG A 207 0.82 15.84 -4.67
C ARG A 207 0.38 15.57 -3.24
N ASP A 208 1.33 15.44 -2.32
CA ASP A 208 1.02 15.28 -0.89
C ASP A 208 0.31 16.54 -0.36
N GLY A 209 0.75 17.71 -0.83
CA GLY A 209 0.05 18.97 -0.57
C GLY A 209 -1.41 18.95 -1.01
N LYS A 210 -1.68 18.50 -2.24
CA LYS A 210 -3.04 18.34 -2.74
C LYS A 210 -3.83 17.30 -1.93
N GLN A 211 -3.22 16.16 -1.60
CA GLN A 211 -3.88 15.08 -0.87
C GLN A 211 -4.25 15.48 0.55
N TYR A 212 -3.31 15.93 1.34
CA TYR A 212 -3.52 16.23 2.75
C TYR A 212 -4.04 17.65 2.98
N GLY A 213 -3.56 18.62 2.20
CA GLY A 213 -4.02 20.01 2.27
C GLY A 213 -5.51 20.15 1.95
N SER A 214 -6.01 19.40 0.95
CA SER A 214 -7.45 19.39 0.66
C SER A 214 -8.28 18.86 1.83
N LEU A 215 -7.84 17.74 2.44
CA LEU A 215 -8.54 17.17 3.60
C LEU A 215 -8.55 18.14 4.80
N LEU A 216 -7.46 18.87 5.03
CA LEU A 216 -7.36 19.90 6.06
C LEU A 216 -8.28 21.09 5.76
N ALA A 217 -8.29 21.58 4.52
CA ALA A 217 -9.18 22.64 4.10
C ALA A 217 -10.66 22.30 4.33
N GLY A 218 -11.05 21.07 3.97
CA GLY A 218 -12.40 20.57 4.23
C GLY A 218 -12.74 20.53 5.73
N PHE A 219 -11.81 20.06 6.56
CA PHE A 219 -12.01 20.02 8.01
C PHE A 219 -12.12 21.43 8.62
N VAL A 220 -11.20 22.33 8.27
CA VAL A 220 -11.15 23.68 8.84
C VAL A 220 -12.37 24.50 8.42
N THR A 221 -12.90 24.31 7.23
CA THR A 221 -14.11 24.95 6.75
C THR A 221 -15.36 24.61 7.58
N LEU A 222 -15.37 23.46 8.28
CA LEU A 222 -16.44 23.15 9.25
C LEU A 222 -16.36 24.01 10.51
N ALA A 223 -15.16 24.37 10.94
CA ALA A 223 -14.95 25.11 12.18
C ALA A 223 -14.98 26.64 11.98
N HIS A 224 -14.57 27.13 10.81
CA HIS A 224 -14.37 28.55 10.53
C HIS A 224 -15.34 29.05 9.45
N HIS A 225 -15.98 30.18 9.71
CA HIS A 225 -16.86 30.82 8.75
C HIS A 225 -16.08 31.60 7.69
N GLU A 226 -15.01 32.27 8.12
CA GLU A 226 -14.11 33.05 7.26
C GLU A 226 -12.94 32.19 6.76
N PRO A 227 -12.36 32.56 5.61
CA PRO A 227 -11.14 31.92 5.11
C PRO A 227 -9.98 32.06 6.09
N ILE A 228 -9.16 31.03 6.15
CA ILE A 228 -7.96 30.98 6.99
C ILE A 228 -6.80 31.67 6.26
N ASP A 229 -6.03 32.48 6.96
CA ASP A 229 -4.81 33.08 6.43
C ASP A 229 -3.63 32.10 6.42
N LEU A 230 -2.57 32.46 5.70
CA LEU A 230 -1.38 31.64 5.51
C LEU A 230 -0.68 31.29 6.85
N ALA A 231 -0.63 32.22 7.80
CA ALA A 231 0.04 31.99 9.09
C ALA A 231 -0.72 30.97 9.94
N THR A 232 -2.04 31.11 9.99
CA THR A 232 -2.93 30.18 10.67
C THR A 232 -2.89 28.79 10.03
N ALA A 233 -2.87 28.70 8.69
CA ALA A 233 -2.75 27.43 7.98
C ALA A 233 -1.44 26.70 8.30
N LYS A 234 -0.30 27.43 8.35
CA LYS A 234 1.00 26.89 8.78
C LYS A 234 0.93 26.32 10.20
N ALA A 235 0.34 27.06 11.13
CA ALA A 235 0.17 26.59 12.50
C ALA A 235 -0.69 25.30 12.61
N TYR A 236 -1.71 25.15 11.78
CA TYR A 236 -2.50 23.90 11.68
C TYR A 236 -1.65 22.72 11.19
N VAL A 237 -0.89 22.92 10.11
CA VAL A 237 -0.04 21.88 9.50
C VAL A 237 1.05 21.42 10.49
N GLU A 238 1.71 22.34 11.17
CA GLU A 238 2.73 22.06 12.19
C GLU A 238 2.14 21.32 13.41
N LYS A 239 1.00 21.80 13.93
CA LYS A 239 0.32 21.20 15.08
C LYS A 239 -0.10 19.76 14.85
N LEU A 240 -0.49 19.43 13.63
CA LEU A 240 -0.93 18.10 13.24
C LEU A 240 0.23 17.15 12.90
N LYS A 241 1.48 17.64 12.97
CA LYS A 241 2.68 16.82 12.69
C LYS A 241 2.54 16.07 11.36
N LEU A 242 2.12 16.80 10.33
CA LEU A 242 1.72 16.20 9.06
C LEU A 242 2.83 15.34 8.42
N THR A 243 4.10 15.71 8.63
CA THR A 243 5.25 14.92 8.18
C THR A 243 5.26 13.54 8.81
N GLU A 244 5.07 13.44 10.14
CA GLU A 244 5.01 12.15 10.85
C GLU A 244 3.86 11.28 10.30
N VAL A 245 2.68 11.86 10.10
CA VAL A 245 1.51 11.16 9.52
C VAL A 245 1.80 10.63 8.12
N VAL A 246 2.50 11.41 7.28
CA VAL A 246 2.85 10.99 5.91
C VAL A 246 3.92 9.91 5.92
N GLU A 247 4.90 10.01 6.81
CA GLU A 247 5.93 9.00 7.00
C GLU A 247 5.35 7.70 7.53
N GLU A 248 4.50 7.72 8.55
CA GLU A 248 3.78 6.53 9.04
C GLU A 248 2.96 5.86 7.94
N ASN A 249 2.25 6.63 7.11
CA ASN A 249 1.54 6.09 5.94
C ASN A 249 2.48 5.50 4.89
N ARG A 250 3.73 5.94 4.83
CA ARG A 250 4.78 5.37 3.96
C ARG A 250 5.48 4.19 4.61
N ASP A 251 5.68 4.19 5.92
CA ASP A 251 6.33 3.13 6.70
C ASP A 251 5.45 1.89 6.85
N THR A 252 4.12 2.02 6.76
CA THR A 252 3.22 0.88 6.55
C THR A 252 3.61 0.10 5.28
N ASN A 253 4.42 0.68 4.42
CA ASN A 253 5.00 0.06 3.23
C ASN A 253 6.37 -0.61 3.47
N ALA A 254 7.10 -0.26 4.52
CA ALA A 254 8.29 -1.02 4.97
C ALA A 254 7.86 -2.38 5.50
N THR A 255 6.74 -2.44 6.22
CA THR A 255 6.07 -3.69 6.62
C THR A 255 5.73 -4.56 5.39
N GLY A 256 5.39 -3.96 4.26
CA GLY A 256 5.16 -4.65 2.99
C GLY A 256 6.41 -5.35 2.44
N TRP A 257 7.61 -4.76 2.61
CA TRP A 257 8.85 -5.44 2.24
C TRP A 257 9.13 -6.65 3.14
N ASP A 258 9.00 -6.52 4.45
CA ASP A 258 9.24 -7.61 5.40
C ASP A 258 8.31 -8.79 5.14
N MET A 259 7.03 -8.53 4.87
CA MET A 259 6.08 -9.56 4.46
C MET A 259 6.41 -10.17 3.09
N CYS A 260 6.82 -9.35 2.12
CA CYS A 260 7.28 -9.80 0.81
C CYS A 260 8.54 -10.66 0.96
N TRP A 261 9.50 -10.22 1.75
CA TRP A 261 10.72 -10.95 2.05
C TRP A 261 10.44 -12.29 2.74
N THR A 262 9.55 -12.33 3.73
CA THR A 262 9.09 -13.56 4.38
C THR A 262 8.54 -14.57 3.36
N LYS A 263 7.78 -14.13 2.37
CA LYS A 263 7.28 -14.99 1.30
C LYS A 263 8.37 -15.40 0.31
N MET A 264 9.26 -14.49 -0.07
CA MET A 264 10.39 -14.79 -0.95
C MET A 264 11.36 -15.75 -0.28
N SER A 265 11.68 -15.55 1.00
CA SER A 265 12.59 -16.41 1.76
C SER A 265 12.05 -17.82 1.97
N ALA A 266 10.74 -18.00 1.96
CA ALA A 266 10.08 -19.31 2.03
C ALA A 266 10.05 -20.07 0.69
N VAL A 267 10.44 -19.46 -0.43
CA VAL A 267 10.49 -20.12 -1.74
C VAL A 267 11.57 -21.22 -1.72
N LYS A 268 11.22 -22.42 -2.17
CA LYS A 268 12.15 -23.55 -2.23
C LYS A 268 13.18 -23.39 -3.35
N LEU A 269 14.43 -23.63 -3.03
CA LEU A 269 15.52 -23.71 -4.00
C LEU A 269 15.47 -25.05 -4.75
N THR A 270 15.76 -25.02 -6.04
CA THR A 270 15.81 -26.24 -6.87
C THR A 270 17.25 -26.57 -7.20
N PHE A 271 17.73 -27.71 -6.71
CA PHE A 271 19.05 -28.26 -6.97
C PHE A 271 18.99 -29.35 -8.03
N ARG A 272 20.12 -29.59 -8.75
CA ARG A 272 20.17 -30.59 -9.83
C ARG A 272 20.03 -32.01 -9.33
N ASP A 273 20.70 -32.35 -8.24
CA ASP A 273 20.92 -33.74 -7.81
C ASP A 273 20.58 -34.01 -6.34
N SER A 274 19.94 -33.08 -5.64
CA SER A 274 19.65 -33.25 -4.22
C SER A 274 18.16 -33.26 -3.91
N ARG A 275 17.80 -34.12 -2.95
CA ARG A 275 16.45 -34.13 -2.33
C ARG A 275 16.32 -33.09 -1.22
N SER A 276 17.27 -32.16 -1.13
CA SER A 276 17.29 -31.13 -0.08
C SER A 276 16.15 -30.15 -0.26
N ASN A 277 15.36 -29.96 0.78
CA ASN A 277 14.26 -28.99 0.86
C ASN A 277 14.76 -27.68 1.48
N VAL A 278 15.66 -26.97 0.84
CA VAL A 278 16.23 -25.71 1.31
C VAL A 278 15.43 -24.55 0.71
N THR A 279 15.09 -23.58 1.53
CA THR A 279 14.42 -22.33 1.09
C THR A 279 15.44 -21.26 0.74
N VAL A 280 14.97 -20.17 0.12
CA VAL A 280 15.80 -18.97 -0.17
C VAL A 280 16.42 -18.42 1.11
N GLY A 281 15.63 -18.29 2.20
CA GLY A 281 16.13 -17.80 3.48
C GLY A 281 17.24 -18.66 4.05
N GLU A 282 16.99 -19.96 4.18
CA GLU A 282 18.02 -20.93 4.66
C GLU A 282 19.26 -20.96 3.79
N GLY A 283 19.11 -20.87 2.46
CA GLY A 283 20.25 -20.83 1.56
C GLY A 283 21.14 -19.57 1.73
N ILE A 284 20.52 -18.42 1.97
CA ILE A 284 21.24 -17.18 2.28
C ILE A 284 21.92 -17.28 3.65
N GLU A 285 21.24 -17.82 4.66
CA GLU A 285 21.78 -18.02 6.00
C GLU A 285 23.01 -18.95 5.99
N MET A 286 22.96 -20.06 5.25
CA MET A 286 24.11 -20.96 5.06
C MET A 286 25.31 -20.22 4.45
N LEU A 287 25.07 -19.30 3.50
CA LEU A 287 26.13 -18.50 2.89
C LEU A 287 26.68 -17.45 3.85
N GLN A 288 25.84 -16.81 4.66
CA GLN A 288 26.23 -15.81 5.66
C GLN A 288 27.08 -16.42 6.78
N GLN A 289 26.59 -17.52 7.35
CA GLN A 289 27.25 -18.22 8.46
C GLN A 289 28.45 -19.04 8.01
N LYS A 290 28.64 -19.21 6.69
CA LYS A 290 29.67 -20.10 6.10
C LYS A 290 29.59 -21.49 6.70
N ASN A 291 28.36 -22.01 6.86
CA ASN A 291 28.12 -23.30 7.50
C ASN A 291 28.56 -24.45 6.59
N ILE A 292 29.80 -24.93 6.84
CA ILE A 292 30.50 -25.93 6.01
C ILE A 292 29.72 -27.25 5.98
N GLU A 293 29.15 -27.69 7.09
CA GLU A 293 28.45 -28.96 7.18
C GLU A 293 27.13 -28.95 6.37
N GLU A 294 26.35 -27.89 6.53
CA GLU A 294 25.08 -27.75 5.79
C GLU A 294 25.33 -27.57 4.29
N LEU A 295 26.32 -26.75 3.90
CA LEU A 295 26.69 -26.61 2.51
C LEU A 295 27.15 -27.92 1.88
N ALA A 296 27.89 -28.75 2.63
CA ALA A 296 28.32 -30.07 2.14
C ALA A 296 27.13 -31.05 1.95
N ARG A 297 26.12 -30.98 2.82
CA ARG A 297 24.87 -31.78 2.68
C ARG A 297 24.10 -31.49 1.40
N ILE A 298 24.18 -30.25 0.88
CA ILE A 298 23.51 -29.87 -0.39
C ILE A 298 23.97 -30.77 -1.55
N VAL A 299 25.20 -31.23 -1.54
CA VAL A 299 25.76 -32.13 -2.57
C VAL A 299 25.80 -33.59 -2.12
N GLY A 300 25.02 -33.94 -1.08
CA GLY A 300 24.89 -35.32 -0.60
C GLY A 300 26.08 -35.83 0.20
N TYR A 301 26.96 -34.96 0.70
CA TYR A 301 28.09 -35.35 1.54
C TYR A 301 27.62 -35.45 3.02
N GLU A 302 27.71 -36.64 3.57
CA GLU A 302 27.52 -36.89 5.00
C GLU A 302 28.90 -37.19 5.63
N HIS A 303 29.25 -36.42 6.65
CA HIS A 303 30.52 -36.51 7.32
C HIS A 303 30.58 -37.85 8.13
N SER A 304 31.44 -38.77 7.74
CA SER A 304 31.56 -40.10 8.38
C SER A 304 32.97 -40.44 8.87
N GLY A 305 33.84 -39.44 9.20
CA GLY A 305 35.18 -39.78 9.69
C GLY A 305 35.97 -38.59 10.20
N GLY A 306 36.53 -38.71 11.41
CA GLY A 306 37.50 -37.79 11.99
C GLY A 306 38.91 -38.00 11.41
N GLY A 307 39.56 -36.94 10.93
CA GLY A 307 40.92 -36.92 10.43
C GLY A 307 41.15 -35.86 9.39
N LYS A 308 42.43 -35.46 9.11
CA LYS A 308 42.77 -34.42 8.13
C LYS A 308 42.18 -34.65 6.73
N ILE A 309 42.10 -35.91 6.29
CA ILE A 309 41.55 -36.29 4.97
C ILE A 309 40.00 -36.05 4.95
N GLY A 310 39.30 -36.35 6.04
CA GLY A 310 37.87 -36.09 6.15
C GLY A 310 37.53 -34.59 6.13
N GLN A 311 38.41 -33.77 6.71
CA GLN A 311 38.23 -32.32 6.75
C GLN A 311 38.44 -31.67 5.38
N GLU A 312 39.47 -32.07 4.61
CA GLU A 312 39.65 -31.63 3.22
C GLU A 312 38.50 -32.02 2.30
N GLN A 313 37.97 -33.23 2.47
CA GLN A 313 36.80 -33.69 1.71
C GLN A 313 35.53 -32.90 2.05
N LEU A 314 35.31 -32.60 3.33
CA LEU A 314 34.23 -31.76 3.80
C LEU A 314 34.30 -30.35 3.22
N GLU A 315 35.47 -29.71 3.27
CA GLU A 315 35.67 -28.36 2.70
C GLU A 315 35.43 -28.33 1.18
N ARG A 316 35.90 -29.34 0.45
CA ARG A 316 35.62 -29.46 -1.00
C ARG A 316 34.16 -29.68 -1.30
N ALA A 317 33.44 -30.48 -0.48
CA ALA A 317 32.02 -30.68 -0.61
C ALA A 317 31.24 -29.40 -0.28
N ALA A 318 31.62 -28.67 0.76
CA ALA A 318 31.03 -27.40 1.14
C ALA A 318 31.19 -26.32 0.05
N LEU A 319 32.39 -26.27 -0.59
CA LEU A 319 32.61 -25.34 -1.72
C LEU A 319 31.67 -25.65 -2.89
N ARG A 320 31.47 -26.93 -3.22
CA ARG A 320 30.53 -27.35 -4.27
C ARG A 320 29.08 -26.99 -3.86
N GLY A 321 28.70 -27.24 -2.61
CA GLY A 321 27.39 -26.89 -2.06
C GLY A 321 27.14 -25.39 -2.13
N LYS A 322 28.13 -24.56 -1.76
CA LYS A 322 28.05 -23.10 -1.91
C LYS A 322 27.74 -22.69 -3.35
N ILE A 323 28.46 -23.26 -4.33
CA ILE A 323 28.22 -22.97 -5.76
C ILE A 323 26.80 -23.36 -6.18
N GLU A 324 26.28 -24.50 -5.72
CA GLU A 324 24.93 -24.94 -6.07
C GLU A 324 23.85 -24.06 -5.44
N VAL A 325 24.01 -23.60 -4.18
CA VAL A 325 23.11 -22.64 -3.53
C VAL A 325 23.13 -21.29 -4.29
N GLU A 326 24.30 -20.76 -4.61
CA GLU A 326 24.43 -19.52 -5.38
C GLU A 326 23.76 -19.63 -6.77
N LYS A 327 23.92 -20.78 -7.46
CA LYS A 327 23.24 -21.01 -8.74
C LYS A 327 21.72 -21.08 -8.59
N ALA A 328 21.23 -21.76 -7.56
CA ALA A 328 19.79 -21.88 -7.31
C ALA A 328 19.16 -20.53 -6.98
N LEU A 329 19.81 -19.69 -6.17
CA LEU A 329 19.41 -18.31 -5.91
C LEU A 329 19.41 -17.46 -7.18
N ARG A 330 20.43 -17.58 -8.03
CA ARG A 330 20.49 -16.84 -9.31
C ARG A 330 19.36 -17.19 -10.26
N LYS A 331 18.89 -18.43 -10.29
CA LYS A 331 17.70 -18.80 -11.09
C LYS A 331 16.45 -18.03 -10.67
N LEU A 332 16.33 -17.74 -9.37
CA LEU A 332 15.25 -16.91 -8.84
C LEU A 332 15.50 -15.40 -8.99
N GLY A 333 16.67 -15.01 -9.51
CA GLY A 333 17.05 -13.61 -9.66
C GLY A 333 17.62 -12.98 -8.40
N ILE A 334 18.13 -13.79 -7.48
CA ILE A 334 18.78 -13.35 -6.24
C ILE A 334 20.27 -13.64 -6.32
N VAL A 335 21.11 -12.66 -5.91
CA VAL A 335 22.55 -12.82 -5.78
C VAL A 335 22.99 -12.34 -4.42
N TYR A 336 23.56 -13.22 -3.62
CA TYR A 336 24.15 -12.89 -2.32
C TYR A 336 25.57 -12.32 -2.50
N GLN A 337 25.90 -11.31 -1.68
CA GLN A 337 27.24 -10.70 -1.58
C GLN A 337 27.65 -10.66 -0.10
N ASP A 338 28.81 -11.22 0.20
CA ASP A 338 29.34 -11.34 1.58
C ASP A 338 30.04 -10.07 2.12
N GLY A 339 30.04 -9.01 1.33
CA GLY A 339 30.65 -7.73 1.71
C GLY A 339 32.17 -7.63 1.49
N THR A 340 32.85 -8.72 1.14
CA THR A 340 34.31 -8.69 0.90
C THR A 340 34.64 -8.10 -0.47
N ILE A 341 33.80 -8.33 -1.46
CA ILE A 341 33.98 -7.84 -2.83
C ILE A 341 32.62 -7.27 -3.33
N SER A 342 32.70 -6.08 -3.91
CA SER A 342 31.55 -5.50 -4.60
C SER A 342 31.32 -6.17 -5.95
N LEU A 343 30.27 -7.00 -6.06
CA LEU A 343 29.98 -7.75 -7.29
C LEU A 343 29.42 -6.85 -8.40
N TYR A 344 28.49 -5.94 -8.05
CA TYR A 344 27.76 -5.11 -9.01
C TYR A 344 27.75 -3.62 -8.65
N GLY A 345 28.69 -3.19 -7.81
CA GLY A 345 28.96 -1.79 -7.51
C GLY A 345 28.39 -1.28 -6.18
N CYS A 346 27.62 -2.07 -5.43
CA CYS A 346 27.22 -1.74 -4.06
C CYS A 346 28.23 -2.26 -3.05
N ILE A 347 28.36 -1.60 -1.91
CA ILE A 347 29.35 -1.93 -0.86
C ILE A 347 28.62 -2.59 0.32
N GLY A 348 29.25 -3.56 0.96
CA GLY A 348 28.74 -4.23 2.15
C GLY A 348 28.10 -5.59 1.87
N GLU A 349 27.61 -6.22 2.93
CA GLU A 349 26.92 -7.50 2.88
C GLU A 349 25.45 -7.30 2.52
N GLY A 350 24.93 -8.10 1.61
CA GLY A 350 23.55 -7.96 1.18
C GLY A 350 23.14 -8.86 0.04
N ILE A 351 21.96 -8.63 -0.46
CA ILE A 351 21.40 -9.35 -1.61
C ILE A 351 21.06 -8.41 -2.74
N TYR A 352 21.39 -8.81 -3.95
CA TYR A 352 20.86 -8.19 -5.16
C TYR A 352 19.58 -8.93 -5.56
N ILE A 353 18.51 -8.20 -5.81
CA ILE A 353 17.26 -8.74 -6.32
C ILE A 353 17.00 -8.14 -7.70
N ALA A 354 16.90 -9.00 -8.69
CA ALA A 354 16.62 -8.60 -10.06
C ALA A 354 15.24 -7.96 -10.20
N ASN A 355 15.15 -6.91 -10.99
CA ASN A 355 13.87 -6.27 -11.29
C ASN A 355 12.96 -7.14 -12.20
N SER A 356 13.53 -8.16 -12.85
CA SER A 356 12.78 -9.12 -13.66
C SER A 356 13.32 -10.53 -13.41
N SER A 357 12.47 -11.44 -12.96
CA SER A 357 12.75 -12.86 -12.83
C SER A 357 11.45 -13.63 -13.06
N GLU A 358 11.40 -14.41 -14.12
CA GLU A 358 10.24 -15.24 -14.44
C GLU A 358 10.02 -16.34 -13.37
N ALA A 359 11.12 -16.92 -12.87
CA ALA A 359 11.06 -17.94 -11.84
C ALA A 359 10.50 -17.39 -10.52
N MET A 360 10.94 -16.18 -10.09
CA MET A 360 10.38 -15.52 -8.92
C MET A 360 8.92 -15.12 -9.13
N SER A 361 8.58 -14.60 -10.29
CA SER A 361 7.19 -14.26 -10.62
C SER A 361 6.26 -15.47 -10.58
N LYS A 362 6.72 -16.64 -11.06
CA LYS A 362 5.99 -17.91 -10.94
C LYS A 362 5.88 -18.38 -9.48
N ALA A 363 6.95 -18.26 -8.70
CA ALA A 363 6.97 -18.67 -7.30
C ALA A 363 6.03 -17.83 -6.41
N LEU A 364 5.88 -16.54 -6.72
CA LEU A 364 5.00 -15.62 -6.00
C LEU A 364 3.63 -15.44 -6.67
N ALA A 365 3.36 -16.14 -7.77
CA ALA A 365 2.09 -16.09 -8.47
C ALA A 365 0.94 -16.44 -7.51
N GLY A 366 -0.10 -15.62 -7.54
CA GLY A 366 -1.23 -15.82 -6.66
C GLY A 366 -1.07 -15.31 -5.23
N THR A 367 0.05 -14.71 -4.90
CA THR A 367 0.23 -13.99 -3.64
C THR A 367 0.05 -12.49 -3.83
N PRO A 368 -0.20 -11.71 -2.76
CA PRO A 368 -0.20 -10.25 -2.81
C PRO A 368 1.14 -9.66 -3.29
N PHE A 369 2.21 -10.45 -3.25
CA PHE A 369 3.59 -10.06 -3.60
C PHE A 369 4.00 -10.43 -5.03
N GLN A 370 3.04 -10.73 -5.89
CA GLN A 370 3.32 -10.98 -7.32
C GLN A 370 4.13 -9.85 -7.98
N ASN A 371 3.91 -8.61 -7.53
CA ASN A 371 4.65 -7.42 -7.94
C ASN A 371 5.85 -7.09 -7.00
N TRP A 372 6.56 -8.11 -6.53
CA TRP A 372 7.70 -8.02 -5.60
C TRP A 372 8.74 -6.94 -5.96
N LYS A 373 8.86 -6.62 -7.22
CA LYS A 373 9.73 -5.55 -7.73
C LYS A 373 9.42 -4.19 -7.11
N GLN A 374 8.17 -3.89 -6.82
CA GLN A 374 7.77 -2.63 -6.20
C GLN A 374 8.24 -2.56 -4.75
N HIS A 375 8.13 -3.68 -4.02
CA HIS A 375 8.57 -3.78 -2.63
C HIS A 375 10.09 -3.66 -2.50
N SER A 376 10.85 -4.40 -3.30
CA SER A 376 12.31 -4.33 -3.30
C SER A 376 12.83 -2.94 -3.73
N SER A 377 12.10 -2.22 -4.58
CA SER A 377 12.51 -0.90 -5.05
C SER A 377 12.38 0.20 -3.98
N ARG A 378 11.64 -0.03 -2.91
CA ARG A 378 11.45 0.92 -1.81
C ARG A 378 12.54 0.87 -0.75
N VAL A 379 13.06 -0.33 -0.48
CA VAL A 379 14.06 -0.57 0.58
C VAL A 379 15.47 -0.72 0.03
N GLY A 380 15.61 -1.07 -1.25
CA GLY A 380 16.89 -1.34 -1.88
C GLY A 380 17.41 -0.17 -2.70
N GLU A 381 18.72 0.05 -2.63
CA GLU A 381 19.42 0.96 -3.54
C GLU A 381 19.56 0.36 -4.94
N SER A 382 19.62 1.20 -5.97
CA SER A 382 19.78 0.73 -7.35
C SER A 382 21.22 0.27 -7.59
N ALA A 383 21.40 -1.00 -7.96
CA ALA A 383 22.71 -1.51 -8.31
C ALA A 383 23.28 -0.75 -9.53
N PRO A 384 24.50 -0.20 -9.45
CA PRO A 384 25.14 0.53 -10.55
C PRO A 384 25.31 -0.31 -11.83
N LYS A 385 25.53 -1.61 -11.68
CA LYS A 385 25.70 -2.56 -12.78
C LYS A 385 24.51 -3.50 -12.88
N ARG A 386 24.21 -3.96 -14.11
CA ARG A 386 23.19 -4.98 -14.34
C ARG A 386 23.69 -6.34 -13.84
N ILE A 387 22.83 -7.10 -13.18
CA ILE A 387 23.14 -8.46 -12.77
C ILE A 387 22.84 -9.44 -13.90
N LYS A 388 23.64 -10.51 -13.98
CA LYS A 388 23.45 -11.60 -14.93
C LYS A 388 22.67 -12.74 -14.26
N ILE A 389 21.52 -13.07 -14.85
CA ILE A 389 20.65 -14.18 -14.43
C ILE A 389 20.58 -15.12 -15.62
N GLU A 390 21.17 -16.31 -15.51
CA GLU A 390 21.28 -17.28 -16.61
C GLU A 390 21.80 -16.63 -17.92
N SER A 391 20.93 -16.53 -18.95
CA SER A 391 21.26 -15.92 -20.25
C SER A 391 20.84 -14.44 -20.35
N GLN A 392 20.15 -13.89 -19.36
CA GLN A 392 19.62 -12.54 -19.39
C GLN A 392 20.35 -11.60 -18.42
N THR A 393 20.35 -10.31 -18.73
CA THR A 393 20.82 -9.28 -17.81
C THR A 393 19.65 -8.42 -17.35
N SER A 394 19.55 -8.18 -16.03
CA SER A 394 18.51 -7.36 -15.43
C SER A 394 19.09 -6.22 -14.61
N ARG A 395 18.34 -5.12 -14.49
CA ARG A 395 18.56 -4.16 -13.38
C ARG A 395 18.23 -4.85 -12.08
N ALA A 396 18.85 -4.43 -10.98
CA ALA A 396 18.61 -5.01 -9.67
C ALA A 396 18.56 -3.93 -8.59
N LYS A 397 17.98 -4.28 -7.48
CA LYS A 397 18.04 -3.56 -6.21
C LYS A 397 18.96 -4.31 -5.27
N PHE A 398 19.80 -3.57 -4.55
CA PHE A 398 20.67 -4.09 -3.50
C PHE A 398 20.07 -3.77 -2.14
N ILE A 399 19.91 -4.78 -1.31
CA ILE A 399 19.32 -4.68 0.03
C ILE A 399 20.36 -5.16 1.01
N HIS A 400 20.74 -4.29 1.94
CA HIS A 400 21.65 -4.64 3.02
C HIS A 400 21.00 -5.64 3.96
N ILE A 401 21.73 -6.69 4.31
CA ILE A 401 21.29 -7.62 5.34
C ILE A 401 21.88 -7.14 6.65
N GLN A 402 21.01 -6.79 7.61
CA GLN A 402 21.46 -6.47 8.98
C GLN A 402 21.97 -7.76 9.65
N LYS A 403 23.13 -7.67 10.28
CA LYS A 403 23.58 -8.74 11.17
C LYS A 403 22.72 -8.68 12.43
N ASN A 404 21.91 -9.71 12.62
CA ASN A 404 21.25 -9.95 13.91
C ASN A 404 22.28 -10.33 14.97
#